data_48737845a2cd1bb77fd23658d3a7f4f9
#
_entry.id   48737845a2cd1bb77fd23658d3a7f4f9
#
_cell.length_a   1.000
_cell.length_b   1.000
_cell.length_c   1.000
_cell.angle_alpha   90.00
_cell.angle_beta   90.00
_cell.angle_gamma   90.00
#
_symmetry.space_group_name_H-M   'P 1'
#
loop_
_entity.id
_entity.type
_entity.pdbx_description
1 polymer ?
#
loop_
_entity_poly.entity_id
_entity_poly.type
_entity_poly.pdbx_seq_one_letter_code
_entity_poly.pdbx_strand_id
1 'polypeptide(L)'
;MITFAQNIHKQEVVHLWQTSFPNDSQEFIELYFEKKYKNENTLVYILDNKIVSCLQMLPYTINFYNQICNLSYISGASTLSYYQNKGIMGKLLSQSFVEMKKRGDVFTTLIPQEDWLTTFYGKYGYTTCFEYLLQPISLENDCLLDTFSVSELDNTHLKAAYDYYYRYCRQQNLFVLKSFDDFLVIWEELTLFLGTILLCYDPKKICGICFCSVLHKNLIIKDLIADSEVVRKKLLQFAMENYKTKGINSVQLCTPLHLCAEKKSQHKENGMARILNVEKALQIYASFYNQLKINIKVQDNHIAENNGIFCLSNGKYCRKQDSHFDIEVDINLLTQLLFGYQTVSYPNFPKQHPYMSLMLE
;
A
#
# COMPACT_ATOMS: atom_id res chain seq x y z
N MET A 1 9.49 -26.95 -8.55
CA MET A 1 10.69 -26.18 -8.10
C MET A 1 10.31 -24.71 -7.97
N ILE A 2 10.81 -24.01 -6.94
CA ILE A 2 10.66 -22.54 -6.81
C ILE A 2 11.98 -21.89 -7.15
N THR A 3 11.96 -20.83 -7.96
CA THR A 3 13.13 -20.06 -8.34
C THR A 3 12.72 -18.62 -8.72
N PHE A 4 13.69 -17.72 -8.78
CA PHE A 4 13.47 -16.42 -9.42
C PHE A 4 13.22 -16.58 -10.92
N ALA A 5 12.38 -15.71 -11.48
CA ALA A 5 12.14 -15.68 -12.91
C ALA A 5 13.44 -15.35 -13.67
N GLN A 6 13.47 -15.77 -14.93
CA GLN A 6 14.51 -15.46 -15.91
C GLN A 6 13.85 -14.86 -17.15
N ASN A 7 14.64 -14.30 -18.08
CA ASN A 7 14.11 -13.68 -19.29
C ASN A 7 13.22 -14.63 -20.11
N ILE A 8 13.57 -15.93 -20.15
CA ILE A 8 12.78 -16.96 -20.84
C ILE A 8 11.40 -17.18 -20.20
N HIS A 9 11.22 -16.84 -18.93
CA HIS A 9 9.99 -17.05 -18.19
C HIS A 9 8.97 -15.91 -18.37
N LYS A 10 9.41 -14.71 -18.83
CA LYS A 10 8.57 -13.51 -18.87
C LYS A 10 7.25 -13.74 -19.60
N GLN A 11 7.29 -14.39 -20.75
CA GLN A 11 6.07 -14.63 -21.56
C GLN A 11 5.07 -15.55 -20.83
N GLU A 12 5.56 -16.58 -20.17
CA GLU A 12 4.70 -17.47 -19.36
C GLU A 12 4.09 -16.74 -18.16
N VAL A 13 4.84 -15.83 -17.51
CA VAL A 13 4.34 -15.01 -16.41
C VAL A 13 3.27 -14.02 -16.91
N VAL A 14 3.47 -13.39 -18.08
CA VAL A 14 2.44 -12.55 -18.74
C VAL A 14 1.17 -13.36 -19.01
N HIS A 15 1.31 -14.54 -19.59
CA HIS A 15 0.16 -15.41 -19.89
C HIS A 15 -0.58 -15.84 -18.60
N LEU A 16 0.16 -16.14 -17.53
CA LEU A 16 -0.42 -16.48 -16.23
C LEU A 16 -1.19 -15.29 -15.65
N TRP A 17 -0.66 -14.06 -15.79
CA TRP A 17 -1.36 -12.83 -15.39
C TRP A 17 -2.67 -12.68 -16.16
N GLN A 18 -2.62 -12.67 -17.49
CA GLN A 18 -3.80 -12.54 -18.36
C GLN A 18 -4.91 -13.55 -18.04
N THR A 19 -4.51 -14.78 -17.68
CA THR A 19 -5.45 -15.85 -17.33
C THR A 19 -6.06 -15.64 -15.95
N SER A 20 -5.30 -15.08 -15.00
CA SER A 20 -5.71 -14.94 -13.60
C SER A 20 -6.43 -13.61 -13.32
N PHE A 21 -6.17 -12.57 -14.12
CA PHE A 21 -6.72 -11.24 -13.99
C PHE A 21 -7.40 -10.80 -15.31
N PRO A 22 -8.53 -11.42 -15.67
CA PRO A 22 -9.17 -11.21 -16.97
C PRO A 22 -9.79 -9.81 -17.14
N ASN A 23 -9.92 -9.05 -16.07
CA ASN A 23 -10.46 -7.68 -16.10
C ASN A 23 -9.38 -6.63 -16.35
N ASP A 24 -8.09 -7.00 -16.28
CA ASP A 24 -6.99 -6.08 -16.59
C ASP A 24 -6.93 -5.87 -18.10
N SER A 25 -6.85 -4.60 -18.52
CA SER A 25 -6.72 -4.28 -19.94
C SER A 25 -5.34 -4.67 -20.46
N GLN A 26 -5.24 -4.92 -21.78
CA GLN A 26 -3.96 -5.24 -22.42
C GLN A 26 -2.95 -4.11 -22.22
N GLU A 27 -3.39 -2.86 -22.31
CA GLU A 27 -2.55 -1.67 -22.12
C GLU A 27 -2.00 -1.58 -20.70
N PHE A 28 -2.80 -1.91 -19.69
CA PHE A 28 -2.35 -1.97 -18.30
C PHE A 28 -1.29 -3.07 -18.10
N ILE A 29 -1.53 -4.26 -18.67
CA ILE A 29 -0.58 -5.38 -18.58
C ILE A 29 0.75 -4.99 -19.25
N GLU A 30 0.72 -4.36 -20.43
CA GLU A 30 1.91 -3.89 -21.12
C GLU A 30 2.68 -2.86 -20.27
N LEU A 31 2.00 -1.86 -19.74
CA LEU A 31 2.58 -0.85 -18.83
C LEU A 31 3.24 -1.52 -17.62
N TYR A 32 2.51 -2.43 -16.95
CA TYR A 32 3.01 -3.12 -15.77
C TYR A 32 4.26 -3.94 -16.06
N PHE A 33 4.24 -4.76 -17.15
CA PHE A 33 5.36 -5.63 -17.51
C PHE A 33 6.54 -4.87 -18.11
N GLU A 34 6.34 -3.67 -18.63
CA GLU A 34 7.42 -2.78 -19.04
C GLU A 34 8.08 -2.07 -17.84
N LYS A 35 7.29 -1.51 -16.94
CA LYS A 35 7.76 -0.56 -15.92
C LYS A 35 8.03 -1.20 -14.56
N LYS A 36 7.23 -2.19 -14.15
CA LYS A 36 7.26 -2.74 -12.78
C LYS A 36 7.82 -4.16 -12.69
N TYR A 37 7.54 -4.99 -13.70
CA TYR A 37 8.03 -6.36 -13.70
C TYR A 37 9.56 -6.41 -13.74
N LYS A 38 10.14 -7.19 -12.82
CA LYS A 38 11.58 -7.53 -12.81
C LYS A 38 11.76 -8.98 -12.41
N ASN A 39 12.66 -9.67 -13.11
CA ASN A 39 12.95 -11.08 -12.84
C ASN A 39 13.40 -11.31 -11.40
N GLU A 40 14.26 -10.43 -10.88
CA GLU A 40 14.79 -10.49 -9.51
C GLU A 40 13.75 -10.22 -8.41
N ASN A 41 12.59 -9.73 -8.78
CA ASN A 41 11.45 -9.52 -7.87
C ASN A 41 10.37 -10.59 -8.02
N THR A 42 10.48 -11.50 -8.99
CA THR A 42 9.45 -12.46 -9.35
C THR A 42 9.87 -13.88 -8.97
N LEU A 43 9.10 -14.54 -8.10
CA LEU A 43 9.22 -15.96 -7.84
C LEU A 43 8.24 -16.73 -8.71
N VAL A 44 8.72 -17.82 -9.31
CA VAL A 44 7.91 -18.75 -10.11
C VAL A 44 7.97 -20.15 -9.53
N TYR A 45 6.84 -20.86 -9.62
CA TYR A 45 6.76 -22.30 -9.33
C TYR A 45 6.70 -23.06 -10.64
N ILE A 46 7.74 -23.85 -10.91
CA ILE A 46 7.88 -24.67 -12.11
C ILE A 46 7.51 -26.13 -11.80
N LEU A 47 6.60 -26.67 -12.58
CA LEU A 47 6.22 -28.09 -12.58
C LEU A 47 6.19 -28.59 -14.02
N ASP A 48 6.82 -29.72 -14.28
CA ASP A 48 6.90 -30.34 -15.63
C ASP A 48 7.36 -29.34 -16.71
N ASN A 49 8.38 -28.54 -16.39
CA ASN A 49 8.96 -27.49 -17.23
C ASN A 49 7.98 -26.37 -17.63
N LYS A 50 6.88 -26.17 -16.86
CA LYS A 50 5.92 -25.08 -17.06
C LYS A 50 5.80 -24.25 -15.79
N ILE A 51 5.64 -22.95 -15.95
CA ILE A 51 5.29 -22.06 -14.83
C ILE A 51 3.81 -22.25 -14.53
N VAL A 52 3.50 -22.73 -13.32
CA VAL A 52 2.13 -22.99 -12.89
C VAL A 52 1.64 -21.98 -11.87
N SER A 53 2.54 -21.20 -11.27
CA SER A 53 2.22 -20.17 -10.30
C SER A 53 3.37 -19.16 -10.19
N CYS A 54 3.05 -17.93 -9.89
CA CYS A 54 4.04 -16.88 -9.62
C CYS A 54 3.52 -15.86 -8.60
N LEU A 55 4.44 -15.09 -8.05
CA LEU A 55 4.18 -13.86 -7.32
C LEU A 55 5.35 -12.88 -7.48
N GLN A 56 5.09 -11.59 -7.32
CA GLN A 56 6.09 -10.55 -7.40
C GLN A 56 6.22 -9.84 -6.06
N MET A 57 7.45 -9.52 -5.67
CA MET A 57 7.82 -8.81 -4.44
C MET A 57 8.32 -7.43 -4.83
N LEU A 58 7.40 -6.48 -5.09
CA LEU A 58 7.74 -5.14 -5.53
C LEU A 58 8.32 -4.32 -4.36
N PRO A 59 9.53 -3.74 -4.51
CA PRO A 59 10.15 -2.99 -3.45
C PRO A 59 9.47 -1.63 -3.26
N TYR A 60 9.10 -1.33 -2.02
CA TYR A 60 8.61 -0.05 -1.54
C TYR A 60 9.27 0.30 -0.22
N THR A 61 8.89 1.43 0.35
CA THR A 61 9.24 1.80 1.72
C THR A 61 8.02 2.28 2.48
N ILE A 62 8.10 2.26 3.81
CA ILE A 62 7.07 2.79 4.70
C ILE A 62 7.71 3.68 5.75
N ASN A 63 7.09 4.81 6.06
CA ASN A 63 7.46 5.55 7.26
C ASN A 63 6.85 4.86 8.48
N PHE A 64 7.66 4.14 9.23
CA PHE A 64 7.28 3.42 10.43
C PHE A 64 7.87 4.11 11.65
N TYR A 65 7.04 4.88 12.35
CA TYR A 65 7.42 5.65 13.55
C TYR A 65 8.69 6.48 13.35
N ASN A 66 8.66 7.38 12.35
CA ASN A 66 9.76 8.27 11.94
C ASN A 66 11.00 7.57 11.38
N GLN A 67 10.95 6.27 11.12
CA GLN A 67 12.00 5.54 10.42
C GLN A 67 11.49 5.00 9.09
N ILE A 68 12.26 5.21 8.03
CA ILE A 68 11.97 4.65 6.72
C ILE A 68 12.44 3.19 6.71
N CYS A 69 11.49 2.28 6.56
CA CYS A 69 11.73 0.84 6.53
C CYS A 69 11.46 0.29 5.13
N ASN A 70 12.27 -0.69 4.72
CA ASN A 70 12.01 -1.46 3.52
C ASN A 70 10.74 -2.30 3.69
N LEU A 71 9.97 -2.37 2.64
CA LEU A 71 8.70 -3.07 2.55
C LEU A 71 8.57 -3.64 1.13
N SER A 72 8.16 -4.89 1.01
CA SER A 72 7.76 -5.45 -0.29
C SER A 72 6.23 -5.51 -0.40
N TYR A 73 5.70 -5.10 -1.56
CA TYR A 73 4.31 -5.30 -1.93
C TYR A 73 4.19 -6.57 -2.78
N ILE A 74 3.34 -7.52 -2.35
CA ILE A 74 3.03 -8.72 -3.14
C ILE A 74 2.03 -8.34 -4.22
N SER A 75 2.45 -8.52 -5.47
CA SER A 75 1.65 -8.26 -6.66
C SER A 75 1.60 -9.48 -7.56
N GLY A 76 0.57 -9.59 -8.40
CA GLY A 76 0.45 -10.62 -9.41
C GLY A 76 0.52 -12.06 -8.88
N ALA A 77 0.07 -12.27 -7.63
CA ALA A 77 0.05 -13.60 -7.03
C ALA A 77 -1.02 -14.46 -7.72
N SER A 78 -0.58 -15.39 -8.56
CA SER A 78 -1.44 -16.15 -9.45
C SER A 78 -1.04 -17.62 -9.54
N THR A 79 -2.04 -18.47 -9.77
CA THR A 79 -1.87 -19.92 -9.96
C THR A 79 -2.86 -20.40 -11.02
N LEU A 80 -2.38 -21.13 -12.03
CA LEU A 80 -3.25 -21.73 -13.04
C LEU A 80 -4.36 -22.55 -12.39
N SER A 81 -5.58 -22.44 -12.86
CA SER A 81 -6.79 -23.02 -12.26
C SER A 81 -6.66 -24.51 -11.95
N TYR A 82 -6.07 -25.30 -12.85
CA TYR A 82 -5.83 -26.73 -12.65
C TYR A 82 -4.90 -27.04 -11.47
N TYR A 83 -4.05 -26.09 -11.09
CA TYR A 83 -3.07 -26.25 -10.00
C TYR A 83 -3.46 -25.52 -8.71
N GLN A 84 -4.63 -24.87 -8.66
CA GLN A 84 -5.16 -24.25 -7.45
C GLN A 84 -5.51 -25.32 -6.39
N ASN A 85 -5.63 -24.90 -5.15
CA ASN A 85 -5.94 -25.74 -3.97
C ASN A 85 -4.94 -26.88 -3.67
N LYS A 86 -3.73 -26.84 -4.30
CA LYS A 86 -2.65 -27.81 -4.07
C LYS A 86 -1.53 -27.27 -3.18
N GLY A 87 -1.74 -26.12 -2.50
CA GLY A 87 -0.78 -25.49 -1.59
C GLY A 87 0.40 -24.80 -2.31
N ILE A 88 0.37 -24.64 -3.64
CA ILE A 88 1.48 -24.07 -4.42
C ILE A 88 1.73 -22.62 -4.05
N MET A 89 0.69 -21.78 -4.04
CA MET A 89 0.82 -20.36 -3.66
C MET A 89 1.34 -20.20 -2.22
N GLY A 90 0.93 -21.08 -1.30
CA GLY A 90 1.45 -21.08 0.06
C GLY A 90 2.95 -21.33 0.14
N LYS A 91 3.47 -22.23 -0.69
CA LYS A 91 4.92 -22.47 -0.79
C LYS A 91 5.66 -21.27 -1.38
N LEU A 92 5.07 -20.61 -2.38
CA LEU A 92 5.64 -19.36 -2.93
C LEU A 92 5.65 -18.23 -1.89
N LEU A 93 4.56 -18.04 -1.14
CA LEU A 93 4.51 -17.06 -0.06
C LEU A 93 5.56 -17.35 1.02
N SER A 94 5.70 -18.59 1.47
CA SER A 94 6.72 -18.95 2.45
C SER A 94 8.15 -18.69 1.94
N GLN A 95 8.42 -18.99 0.67
CA GLN A 95 9.72 -18.68 0.05
C GLN A 95 9.92 -17.17 -0.10
N SER A 96 8.87 -16.42 -0.45
CA SER A 96 8.97 -14.96 -0.58
C SER A 96 9.34 -14.29 0.73
N PHE A 97 8.88 -14.78 1.89
CA PHE A 97 9.27 -14.26 3.19
C PHE A 97 10.79 -14.40 3.43
N VAL A 98 11.37 -15.53 3.04
CA VAL A 98 12.81 -15.76 3.12
C VAL A 98 13.57 -14.76 2.25
N GLU A 99 13.13 -14.57 1.00
CA GLU A 99 13.82 -13.68 0.07
C GLU A 99 13.66 -12.20 0.47
N MET A 100 12.47 -11.77 0.91
CA MET A 100 12.24 -10.42 1.40
C MET A 100 13.07 -10.11 2.66
N LYS A 101 13.16 -11.06 3.61
CA LYS A 101 14.06 -10.91 4.78
C LYS A 101 15.54 -10.76 4.38
N LYS A 102 16.02 -11.52 3.41
CA LYS A 102 17.39 -11.39 2.88
C LYS A 102 17.65 -10.01 2.27
N ARG A 103 16.62 -9.37 1.70
CA ARG A 103 16.68 -7.99 1.19
C ARG A 103 16.66 -6.93 2.29
N GLY A 104 16.39 -7.32 3.53
CA GLY A 104 16.28 -6.42 4.68
C GLY A 104 14.88 -5.81 4.85
N ASP A 105 13.84 -6.40 4.24
CA ASP A 105 12.48 -5.95 4.41
C ASP A 105 12.03 -6.22 5.86
N VAL A 106 11.41 -5.21 6.44
CA VAL A 106 10.82 -5.31 7.80
C VAL A 106 9.36 -5.75 7.71
N PHE A 107 8.69 -5.35 6.64
CA PHE A 107 7.27 -5.60 6.40
C PHE A 107 7.03 -6.11 4.98
N THR A 108 5.87 -6.73 4.79
CA THR A 108 5.29 -6.97 3.47
C THR A 108 3.82 -6.61 3.49
N THR A 109 3.29 -6.14 2.37
CA THR A 109 1.89 -5.75 2.19
C THR A 109 1.32 -6.33 0.92
N LEU A 110 0.01 -6.36 0.85
CA LEU A 110 -0.75 -6.71 -0.35
C LEU A 110 -2.16 -6.11 -0.27
N ILE A 111 -2.85 -6.06 -1.40
CA ILE A 111 -4.28 -5.76 -1.48
C ILE A 111 -4.97 -7.03 -1.97
N PRO A 112 -5.85 -7.63 -1.15
CA PRO A 112 -6.62 -8.81 -1.59
C PRO A 112 -7.68 -8.37 -2.60
N GLN A 113 -7.67 -8.96 -3.78
CA GLN A 113 -8.60 -8.60 -4.86
C GLN A 113 -10.04 -9.06 -4.57
N GLU A 114 -10.20 -10.11 -3.75
CA GLU A 114 -11.50 -10.67 -3.36
C GLU A 114 -11.53 -10.92 -1.85
N ASP A 115 -12.69 -10.80 -1.23
CA ASP A 115 -12.88 -10.88 0.24
C ASP A 115 -12.36 -12.21 0.84
N TRP A 116 -12.52 -13.32 0.15
CA TRP A 116 -12.05 -14.61 0.63
C TRP A 116 -10.51 -14.73 0.72
N LEU A 117 -9.79 -13.91 -0.06
CA LEU A 117 -8.33 -13.84 -0.02
C LEU A 117 -7.82 -13.28 1.30
N THR A 118 -8.59 -12.45 1.99
CA THR A 118 -8.25 -11.98 3.35
C THR A 118 -8.06 -13.17 4.30
N THR A 119 -8.98 -14.13 4.27
CA THR A 119 -8.85 -15.37 5.06
C THR A 119 -7.68 -16.24 4.60
N PHE A 120 -7.43 -16.30 3.29
CA PHE A 120 -6.31 -17.05 2.75
C PHE A 120 -4.97 -16.46 3.21
N TYR A 121 -4.74 -15.15 3.01
CA TYR A 121 -3.50 -14.49 3.42
C TYR A 121 -3.35 -14.43 4.96
N GLY A 122 -4.47 -14.38 5.69
CA GLY A 122 -4.47 -14.46 7.15
C GLY A 122 -3.76 -15.70 7.69
N LYS A 123 -3.88 -16.85 7.01
CA LYS A 123 -3.16 -18.10 7.36
C LYS A 123 -1.64 -17.96 7.24
N TYR A 124 -1.17 -17.00 6.46
CA TYR A 124 0.25 -16.70 6.24
C TYR A 124 0.74 -15.49 7.06
N GLY A 125 -0.03 -15.06 8.06
CA GLY A 125 0.36 -14.00 8.99
C GLY A 125 0.05 -12.58 8.52
N TYR A 126 -0.67 -12.41 7.41
CA TYR A 126 -1.16 -11.08 7.00
C TYR A 126 -2.44 -10.73 7.76
N THR A 127 -2.62 -9.45 8.01
CA THR A 127 -3.84 -8.93 8.63
C THR A 127 -4.20 -7.58 8.02
N THR A 128 -5.49 -7.26 7.97
CA THR A 128 -5.97 -5.94 7.53
C THR A 128 -5.38 -4.85 8.42
N CYS A 129 -4.76 -3.86 7.80
CA CYS A 129 -4.16 -2.71 8.47
C CYS A 129 -4.45 -1.40 7.76
N PHE A 130 -4.70 -1.43 6.45
CA PHE A 130 -4.92 -0.24 5.65
C PHE A 130 -6.39 -0.11 5.29
N GLU A 131 -6.91 1.09 5.43
CA GLU A 131 -8.30 1.41 5.15
C GLU A 131 -8.42 2.85 4.64
N TYR A 132 -9.49 3.14 3.92
CA TYR A 132 -9.84 4.49 3.49
C TYR A 132 -11.36 4.70 3.52
N LEU A 133 -11.75 5.95 3.46
CA LEU A 133 -13.15 6.35 3.27
C LEU A 133 -13.38 6.73 1.83
N LEU A 134 -14.42 6.18 1.23
CA LEU A 134 -14.90 6.58 -0.08
C LEU A 134 -16.09 7.52 0.11
N GLN A 135 -15.91 8.78 -0.31
CA GLN A 135 -16.89 9.85 -0.11
C GLN A 135 -17.45 10.35 -1.44
N PRO A 136 -18.77 10.41 -1.61
CA PRO A 136 -19.36 11.18 -2.69
C PRO A 136 -19.09 12.67 -2.45
N ILE A 137 -18.59 13.37 -3.47
CA ILE A 137 -18.32 14.82 -3.42
C ILE A 137 -19.40 15.56 -4.19
N SER A 138 -20.04 16.52 -3.52
CA SER A 138 -20.87 17.56 -4.12
C SER A 138 -20.28 18.91 -3.71
N LEU A 139 -20.01 19.77 -4.67
CA LEU A 139 -19.58 21.13 -4.36
C LEU A 139 -20.82 22.00 -4.06
N GLU A 140 -20.81 22.70 -2.94
CA GLU A 140 -21.59 23.90 -2.77
C GLU A 140 -20.97 25.00 -3.65
N ASN A 141 -21.81 25.86 -4.24
CA ASN A 141 -21.38 26.96 -5.12
C ASN A 141 -20.69 28.09 -4.30
N ASP A 142 -19.59 27.76 -3.66
CA ASP A 142 -18.73 28.75 -3.02
C ASP A 142 -17.91 29.45 -4.10
N CYS A 143 -18.02 30.78 -4.17
CA CYS A 143 -17.19 31.61 -5.03
C CYS A 143 -15.76 31.59 -4.48
N LEU A 144 -14.92 30.67 -4.98
CA LEU A 144 -13.53 30.56 -4.54
C LEU A 144 -12.72 31.72 -5.11
N LEU A 145 -11.89 32.34 -4.27
CA LEU A 145 -11.00 33.43 -4.67
C LEU A 145 -10.05 32.99 -5.79
N ASP A 146 -9.87 33.82 -6.80
CA ASP A 146 -9.02 33.58 -7.99
C ASP A 146 -7.51 33.64 -7.73
N THR A 147 -7.08 33.51 -6.46
CA THR A 147 -5.67 33.59 -6.08
C THR A 147 -4.85 32.33 -6.45
N PHE A 148 -5.52 31.21 -6.63
CA PHE A 148 -4.89 29.92 -6.94
C PHE A 148 -5.14 29.51 -8.38
N SER A 149 -4.09 29.07 -9.08
CA SER A 149 -4.22 28.46 -10.40
C SER A 149 -4.12 26.93 -10.31
N VAL A 150 -4.89 26.23 -11.15
CA VAL A 150 -4.84 24.77 -11.26
C VAL A 150 -4.52 24.38 -12.69
N SER A 151 -3.60 23.42 -12.87
CA SER A 151 -3.30 22.81 -14.17
C SER A 151 -3.15 21.31 -14.06
N GLU A 152 -3.26 20.61 -15.19
CA GLU A 152 -2.85 19.22 -15.28
C GLU A 152 -1.32 19.11 -15.23
N LEU A 153 -0.82 18.01 -14.64
CA LEU A 153 0.60 17.70 -14.62
C LEU A 153 1.14 17.48 -16.03
N ASP A 154 2.27 18.10 -16.30
CA ASP A 154 3.04 17.93 -17.53
C ASP A 154 4.48 17.48 -17.25
N ASN A 155 5.23 17.17 -18.30
CA ASN A 155 6.61 16.70 -18.19
C ASN A 155 7.56 17.68 -17.50
N THR A 156 7.27 18.99 -17.55
CA THR A 156 8.16 20.03 -16.99
C THR A 156 8.04 20.14 -15.47
N HIS A 157 6.91 19.67 -14.91
CA HIS A 157 6.59 19.77 -13.47
C HIS A 157 6.70 18.45 -12.70
N LEU A 158 7.04 17.32 -13.37
CA LEU A 158 7.08 15.98 -12.77
C LEU A 158 7.90 15.93 -11.47
N LYS A 159 9.12 16.44 -11.50
CA LYS A 159 10.00 16.38 -10.31
C LYS A 159 9.47 17.25 -9.16
N ALA A 160 8.96 18.44 -9.46
CA ALA A 160 8.41 19.34 -8.44
C ALA A 160 7.12 18.77 -7.82
N ALA A 161 6.25 18.14 -8.63
CA ALA A 161 5.04 17.47 -8.18
C ALA A 161 5.38 16.28 -7.27
N TYR A 162 6.33 15.43 -7.67
CA TYR A 162 6.81 14.34 -6.84
C TYR A 162 7.41 14.82 -5.52
N ASP A 163 8.24 15.85 -5.53
CA ASP A 163 8.89 16.37 -4.32
C ASP A 163 7.85 16.94 -3.33
N TYR A 164 6.78 17.57 -3.84
CA TYR A 164 5.65 18.01 -3.03
C TYR A 164 4.91 16.81 -2.41
N TYR A 165 4.51 15.82 -3.22
CA TYR A 165 3.84 14.61 -2.80
C TYR A 165 4.66 13.82 -1.77
N TYR A 166 5.93 13.53 -2.09
CA TYR A 166 6.81 12.73 -1.24
C TYR A 166 7.08 13.39 0.10
N ARG A 167 7.31 14.71 0.11
CA ARG A 167 7.52 15.47 1.35
C ARG A 167 6.33 15.36 2.30
N TYR A 168 5.10 15.44 1.79
CA TYR A 168 3.90 15.25 2.59
C TYR A 168 3.80 13.81 3.13
N CYS A 169 3.88 12.82 2.25
CA CYS A 169 3.73 11.41 2.63
C CYS A 169 4.79 10.97 3.64
N ARG A 170 6.04 11.44 3.48
CA ARG A 170 7.14 11.11 4.38
C ARG A 170 6.95 11.62 5.81
N GLN A 171 6.15 12.66 6.01
CA GLN A 171 5.84 13.20 7.35
C GLN A 171 4.72 12.43 8.05
N GLN A 172 3.96 11.63 7.31
CA GLN A 172 2.86 10.85 7.87
C GLN A 172 3.37 9.51 8.41
N ASN A 173 2.90 9.12 9.61
CA ASN A 173 3.24 7.82 10.18
C ASN A 173 2.48 6.68 9.47
N LEU A 174 3.14 5.56 9.23
CA LEU A 174 2.57 4.35 8.59
C LEU A 174 2.03 4.57 7.16
N PHE A 175 2.62 5.52 6.43
CA PHE A 175 2.35 5.73 5.01
C PHE A 175 3.32 4.93 4.14
N VAL A 176 2.79 4.20 3.18
CA VAL A 176 3.59 3.54 2.13
C VAL A 176 4.06 4.59 1.14
N LEU A 177 5.38 4.70 1.00
CA LEU A 177 6.02 5.73 0.20
C LEU A 177 6.30 5.23 -1.22
N LYS A 178 6.21 6.13 -2.17
CA LYS A 178 6.51 5.90 -3.59
C LYS A 178 7.87 6.50 -3.94
N SER A 179 8.64 5.80 -4.74
CA SER A 179 9.81 6.37 -5.42
C SER A 179 9.40 7.33 -6.53
N PHE A 180 10.36 8.05 -7.10
CA PHE A 180 10.08 8.88 -8.28
C PHE A 180 9.65 8.04 -9.48
N ASP A 181 10.27 6.87 -9.67
CA ASP A 181 9.89 5.94 -10.74
C ASP A 181 8.47 5.41 -10.53
N ASP A 182 8.05 5.10 -9.28
CA ASP A 182 6.67 4.73 -8.99
C ASP A 182 5.70 5.85 -9.32
N PHE A 183 6.06 7.10 -9.00
CA PHE A 183 5.22 8.27 -9.30
C PHE A 183 5.02 8.46 -10.81
N LEU A 184 6.07 8.24 -11.62
CA LEU A 184 5.96 8.28 -13.07
C LEU A 184 5.00 7.20 -13.60
N VAL A 185 5.13 5.99 -13.10
CA VAL A 185 4.24 4.88 -13.54
C VAL A 185 2.80 5.14 -13.11
N ILE A 186 2.56 5.69 -11.91
CA ILE A 186 1.22 6.12 -11.47
C ILE A 186 0.63 7.16 -12.42
N TRP A 187 1.42 8.15 -12.83
CA TRP A 187 0.95 9.15 -13.79
C TRP A 187 0.64 8.56 -15.16
N GLU A 188 1.49 7.66 -15.68
CA GLU A 188 1.27 6.93 -16.93
C GLU A 188 -0.01 6.09 -16.84
N GLU A 189 -0.22 5.34 -15.75
CA GLU A 189 -1.44 4.55 -15.51
C GLU A 189 -2.70 5.41 -15.46
N LEU A 190 -2.68 6.50 -14.68
CA LEU A 190 -3.84 7.40 -14.63
C LEU A 190 -4.19 7.95 -16.01
N THR A 191 -3.18 8.35 -16.79
CA THR A 191 -3.37 8.88 -18.15
C THR A 191 -3.96 7.82 -19.08
N LEU A 192 -3.54 6.56 -18.94
CA LEU A 192 -4.05 5.43 -19.71
C LEU A 192 -5.57 5.26 -19.54
N PHE A 193 -6.08 5.51 -18.33
CA PHE A 193 -7.50 5.40 -17.99
C PHE A 193 -8.24 6.75 -17.95
N LEU A 194 -7.86 7.69 -18.83
CA LEU A 194 -8.49 9.02 -18.95
C LEU A 194 -8.44 9.87 -17.68
N GLY A 195 -7.56 9.49 -16.75
CA GLY A 195 -7.28 10.26 -15.56
C GLY A 195 -6.15 11.26 -15.77
N THR A 196 -5.79 11.96 -14.70
CA THR A 196 -4.65 12.89 -14.67
C THR A 196 -4.25 13.22 -13.24
N ILE A 197 -3.10 13.88 -13.09
CA ILE A 197 -2.71 14.52 -11.83
C ILE A 197 -2.93 16.03 -11.99
N LEU A 198 -3.65 16.65 -11.07
CA LEU A 198 -3.87 18.09 -11.01
C LEU A 198 -2.93 18.71 -9.98
N LEU A 199 -2.38 19.86 -10.31
CA LEU A 199 -1.52 20.66 -9.45
C LEU A 199 -2.17 22.02 -9.18
N CYS A 200 -2.17 22.44 -7.92
CA CYS A 200 -2.58 23.78 -7.51
C CYS A 200 -1.36 24.62 -7.12
N TYR A 201 -1.34 25.89 -7.54
CA TYR A 201 -0.22 26.80 -7.36
C TYR A 201 -0.60 28.08 -6.61
N ASP A 202 0.32 28.57 -5.75
CA ASP A 202 0.29 29.85 -5.04
C ASP A 202 1.63 30.60 -5.23
N PRO A 203 1.70 31.71 -5.97
CA PRO A 203 1.35 31.86 -7.39
C PRO A 203 2.24 30.99 -8.30
N LYS A 204 3.42 30.53 -7.82
CA LYS A 204 4.34 29.65 -8.57
C LYS A 204 4.74 28.38 -7.81
N LYS A 205 4.41 28.32 -6.53
CA LYS A 205 4.72 27.17 -5.68
C LYS A 205 3.56 26.19 -5.68
N ILE A 206 3.85 24.91 -5.84
CA ILE A 206 2.84 23.85 -5.68
C ILE A 206 2.38 23.85 -4.22
N CYS A 207 1.07 24.01 -4.02
CA CYS A 207 0.40 24.01 -2.73
C CYS A 207 -0.69 22.93 -2.63
N GLY A 208 -0.92 22.15 -3.72
CA GLY A 208 -1.82 21.02 -3.71
C GLY A 208 -1.60 20.11 -4.91
N ILE A 209 -1.94 18.82 -4.74
CA ILE A 209 -1.89 17.77 -5.74
C ILE A 209 -3.11 16.87 -5.62
N CYS A 210 -3.70 16.44 -6.74
CA CYS A 210 -4.88 15.61 -6.78
C CYS A 210 -4.74 14.53 -7.87
N PHE A 211 -4.93 13.27 -7.51
CA PHE A 211 -4.80 12.13 -8.40
C PHE A 211 -6.17 11.67 -8.86
N CYS A 212 -6.49 11.93 -10.11
CA CYS A 212 -7.78 11.68 -10.75
C CYS A 212 -7.73 10.41 -11.60
N SER A 213 -8.66 9.49 -11.39
CA SER A 213 -8.87 8.28 -12.19
C SER A 213 -10.31 8.20 -12.66
N VAL A 214 -10.56 7.66 -13.85
CA VAL A 214 -11.92 7.46 -14.36
C VAL A 214 -12.24 5.97 -14.39
N LEU A 215 -13.27 5.57 -13.65
CA LEU A 215 -13.73 4.19 -13.59
C LEU A 215 -15.25 4.14 -13.83
N HIS A 216 -15.70 3.38 -14.84
CA HIS A 216 -17.12 3.21 -15.18
C HIS A 216 -17.90 4.54 -15.28
N LYS A 217 -17.33 5.57 -15.92
CA LYS A 217 -17.88 6.93 -16.03
C LYS A 217 -18.02 7.69 -14.70
N ASN A 218 -17.32 7.26 -13.67
CA ASN A 218 -17.18 7.99 -12.41
C ASN A 218 -15.76 8.54 -12.28
N LEU A 219 -15.63 9.75 -11.78
CA LEU A 219 -14.34 10.29 -11.35
C LEU A 219 -14.04 9.78 -9.95
N ILE A 220 -12.95 9.07 -9.80
CA ILE A 220 -12.40 8.64 -8.52
C ILE A 220 -11.15 9.46 -8.24
N ILE A 221 -11.18 10.29 -7.23
CA ILE A 221 -9.99 10.96 -6.72
C ILE A 221 -9.30 9.98 -5.78
N LYS A 222 -8.24 9.36 -6.28
CA LYS A 222 -7.49 8.29 -5.59
C LYS A 222 -6.68 8.83 -4.41
N ASP A 223 -6.22 10.09 -4.50
CA ASP A 223 -5.52 10.78 -3.42
C ASP A 223 -5.60 12.30 -3.64
N LEU A 224 -5.63 13.08 -2.55
CA LEU A 224 -5.64 14.52 -2.58
C LEU A 224 -4.87 15.09 -1.39
N ILE A 225 -3.83 15.86 -1.68
CA ILE A 225 -3.01 16.56 -0.71
C ILE A 225 -3.10 18.06 -0.98
N ALA A 226 -3.34 18.86 0.05
CA ALA A 226 -3.48 20.30 -0.06
C ALA A 226 -2.95 20.99 1.20
N ASP A 227 -2.27 22.14 1.03
CA ASP A 227 -1.72 22.92 2.13
C ASP A 227 -2.82 23.63 2.95
N SER A 228 -4.06 23.75 2.39
CA SER A 228 -5.21 24.35 3.08
C SER A 228 -6.55 23.83 2.52
N GLU A 229 -7.64 24.03 3.27
CA GLU A 229 -8.98 23.67 2.82
C GLU A 229 -9.42 24.46 1.57
N VAL A 230 -8.97 25.70 1.41
CA VAL A 230 -9.23 26.51 0.21
C VAL A 230 -8.60 25.85 -1.03
N VAL A 231 -7.34 25.43 -0.93
CA VAL A 231 -6.62 24.70 -2.00
C VAL A 231 -7.31 23.37 -2.31
N ARG A 232 -7.74 22.64 -1.27
CA ARG A 232 -8.49 21.40 -1.41
C ARG A 232 -9.78 21.60 -2.20
N LYS A 233 -10.60 22.58 -1.81
CA LYS A 233 -11.84 22.94 -2.51
C LYS A 233 -11.57 23.36 -3.97
N LYS A 234 -10.52 24.14 -4.23
CA LYS A 234 -10.15 24.59 -5.58
C LYS A 234 -9.77 23.41 -6.49
N LEU A 235 -9.00 22.44 -6.00
CA LEU A 235 -8.68 21.20 -6.73
C LEU A 235 -9.91 20.37 -7.04
N LEU A 236 -10.79 20.19 -6.06
CA LEU A 236 -12.04 19.44 -6.25
C LEU A 236 -12.95 20.10 -7.27
N GLN A 237 -13.13 21.43 -7.17
CA GLN A 237 -13.93 22.20 -8.12
C GLN A 237 -13.38 22.04 -9.55
N PHE A 238 -12.08 22.27 -9.74
CA PHE A 238 -11.45 22.15 -11.06
C PHE A 238 -11.60 20.73 -11.63
N ALA A 239 -11.36 19.68 -10.80
CA ALA A 239 -11.56 18.30 -11.20
C ALA A 239 -13.00 18.07 -11.68
N MET A 240 -14.00 18.48 -10.89
CA MET A 240 -15.40 18.29 -11.24
C MET A 240 -15.80 19.02 -12.53
N GLU A 241 -15.38 20.28 -12.71
CA GLU A 241 -15.65 21.07 -13.90
C GLU A 241 -15.00 20.44 -15.14
N ASN A 242 -13.72 20.06 -15.05
CA ASN A 242 -12.98 19.44 -16.15
C ASN A 242 -13.62 18.10 -16.59
N TYR A 243 -13.99 17.25 -15.65
CA TYR A 243 -14.57 15.95 -15.99
C TYR A 243 -16.06 16.01 -16.35
N LYS A 244 -16.79 17.02 -15.88
CA LYS A 244 -18.17 17.29 -16.32
C LYS A 244 -18.24 17.59 -17.81
N THR A 245 -17.27 18.33 -18.37
CA THR A 245 -17.18 18.57 -19.82
C THR A 245 -16.93 17.27 -20.61
N LYS A 246 -16.39 16.25 -19.97
CA LYS A 246 -16.17 14.90 -20.53
C LYS A 246 -17.36 13.95 -20.29
N GLY A 247 -18.49 14.46 -19.78
CA GLY A 247 -19.73 13.70 -19.53
C GLY A 247 -19.71 12.86 -18.25
N ILE A 248 -18.80 13.15 -17.31
CA ILE A 248 -18.68 12.48 -16.03
C ILE A 248 -19.34 13.36 -14.96
N ASN A 249 -20.37 12.84 -14.28
CA ASN A 249 -21.17 13.63 -13.34
C ASN A 249 -21.13 13.11 -11.89
N SER A 250 -20.48 11.98 -11.65
CA SER A 250 -20.29 11.40 -10.32
C SER A 250 -18.83 11.50 -9.92
N VAL A 251 -18.58 12.02 -8.72
CA VAL A 251 -17.25 12.19 -8.16
C VAL A 251 -17.19 11.55 -6.79
N GLN A 252 -16.17 10.73 -6.57
CA GLN A 252 -15.86 10.11 -5.29
C GLN A 252 -14.41 10.42 -4.89
N LEU A 253 -14.17 10.62 -3.60
CA LEU A 253 -12.86 10.89 -3.04
C LEU A 253 -12.47 9.77 -2.08
N CYS A 254 -11.31 9.18 -2.32
CA CYS A 254 -10.63 8.33 -1.35
C CYS A 254 -9.89 9.20 -0.33
N THR A 255 -10.18 9.03 0.94
CA THR A 255 -9.62 9.85 2.02
C THR A 255 -9.10 8.97 3.14
N PRO A 256 -7.90 9.23 3.70
CA PRO A 256 -7.47 8.59 4.93
C PRO A 256 -8.46 8.84 6.07
N LEU A 257 -8.70 7.85 6.94
CA LEU A 257 -9.74 7.92 7.97
C LEU A 257 -9.66 9.14 8.88
N HIS A 258 -8.45 9.57 9.22
CA HIS A 258 -8.22 10.68 10.15
C HIS A 258 -8.55 12.07 9.56
N LEU A 259 -8.72 12.16 8.24
CA LEU A 259 -9.00 13.43 7.56
C LEU A 259 -10.49 13.66 7.28
N CYS A 260 -11.36 12.72 7.67
CA CYS A 260 -12.78 12.81 7.38
C CYS A 260 -13.66 12.93 8.62
N ALA A 261 -14.57 13.91 8.58
CA ALA A 261 -15.62 14.12 9.59
C ALA A 261 -17.05 13.82 9.07
N GLU A 262 -17.25 13.43 7.81
CA GLU A 262 -18.59 13.35 7.22
C GLU A 262 -19.28 12.00 7.42
N LYS A 263 -20.59 12.08 7.75
CA LYS A 263 -21.46 10.92 8.04
C LYS A 263 -21.86 10.06 6.83
N LYS A 264 -21.54 10.47 5.59
CA LYS A 264 -21.96 9.78 4.36
C LYS A 264 -20.82 8.98 3.68
N SER A 265 -19.71 8.78 4.34
CA SER A 265 -18.58 8.04 3.79
C SER A 265 -18.78 6.54 3.94
N GLN A 266 -18.36 5.78 2.91
CA GLN A 266 -18.28 4.32 2.96
C GLN A 266 -16.88 3.91 3.40
N HIS A 267 -16.79 3.19 4.52
CA HIS A 267 -15.55 2.58 4.98
C HIS A 267 -15.14 1.42 4.06
N LYS A 268 -13.89 1.40 3.65
CA LYS A 268 -13.29 0.36 2.80
C LYS A 268 -12.01 -0.16 3.46
N GLU A 269 -12.01 -1.44 3.76
CA GLU A 269 -10.76 -2.17 4.01
C GLU A 269 -10.03 -2.30 2.67
N ASN A 270 -8.76 -1.94 2.66
CA ASN A 270 -7.97 -1.90 1.42
C ASN A 270 -6.86 -2.93 1.44
N GLY A 271 -5.94 -2.83 2.40
CA GLY A 271 -4.73 -3.61 2.35
C GLY A 271 -4.38 -4.35 3.64
N MET A 272 -3.62 -5.42 3.45
CA MET A 272 -3.10 -6.23 4.53
C MET A 272 -1.59 -6.02 4.68
N ALA A 273 -1.10 -6.14 5.91
CA ALA A 273 0.32 -6.11 6.24
C ALA A 273 0.75 -7.35 7.01
N ARG A 274 2.04 -7.65 6.97
CA ARG A 274 2.71 -8.66 7.78
C ARG A 274 4.08 -8.16 8.20
N ILE A 275 4.47 -8.41 9.45
CA ILE A 275 5.84 -8.21 9.93
C ILE A 275 6.71 -9.39 9.48
N LEU A 276 7.83 -9.10 8.84
CA LEU A 276 8.85 -10.08 8.46
C LEU A 276 9.99 -10.13 9.49
N ASN A 277 10.30 -9.01 10.13
CA ASN A 277 11.36 -8.89 11.12
C ASN A 277 10.83 -8.26 12.41
N VAL A 278 10.43 -9.11 13.36
CA VAL A 278 9.85 -8.69 14.64
C VAL A 278 10.83 -7.87 15.45
N GLU A 279 12.09 -8.28 15.52
CA GLU A 279 13.11 -7.57 16.32
C GLU A 279 13.29 -6.13 15.83
N LYS A 280 13.41 -5.94 14.52
CA LYS A 280 13.58 -4.61 13.92
C LYS A 280 12.34 -3.74 14.12
N ALA A 281 11.15 -4.31 13.94
CA ALA A 281 9.89 -3.61 14.15
C ALA A 281 9.73 -3.17 15.62
N LEU A 282 9.98 -4.06 16.58
CA LEU A 282 9.89 -3.76 18.01
C LEU A 282 10.98 -2.78 18.46
N GLN A 283 12.18 -2.85 17.90
CA GLN A 283 13.24 -1.87 18.18
C GLN A 283 12.82 -0.45 17.82
N ILE A 284 12.24 -0.28 16.63
CA ILE A 284 11.76 1.03 16.17
C ILE A 284 10.60 1.50 17.03
N TYR A 285 9.63 0.62 17.28
CA TYR A 285 8.46 0.92 18.11
C TYR A 285 8.84 1.34 19.52
N ALA A 286 9.74 0.58 20.18
CA ALA A 286 10.25 0.92 21.51
C ALA A 286 10.97 2.27 21.53
N SER A 287 11.78 2.57 20.52
CA SER A 287 12.50 3.84 20.41
C SER A 287 11.57 5.04 20.31
N PHE A 288 10.42 4.88 19.63
CA PHE A 288 9.40 5.91 19.50
C PHE A 288 8.56 6.05 20.79
N TYR A 289 8.10 4.93 21.35
CA TYR A 289 7.34 4.88 22.61
C TYR A 289 8.25 4.55 23.78
N ASN A 290 9.18 5.46 24.09
CA ASN A 290 10.27 5.23 25.06
C ASN A 290 9.79 5.00 26.51
N GLN A 291 8.55 5.36 26.85
CA GLN A 291 7.95 5.10 28.17
C GLN A 291 7.29 3.72 28.28
N LEU A 292 7.11 3.03 27.16
CA LEU A 292 6.47 1.72 27.13
C LEU A 292 7.30 0.68 27.88
N LYS A 293 6.64 -0.07 28.78
CA LYS A 293 7.24 -1.22 29.49
C LYS A 293 6.29 -2.40 29.33
N ILE A 294 6.69 -3.38 28.54
CA ILE A 294 5.86 -4.56 28.27
C ILE A 294 6.74 -5.73 27.79
N ASN A 295 6.35 -6.95 28.20
CA ASN A 295 6.92 -8.19 27.70
C ASN A 295 5.90 -8.85 26.79
N ILE A 296 6.29 -9.08 25.54
CA ILE A 296 5.41 -9.61 24.51
C ILE A 296 5.94 -10.99 24.08
N LYS A 297 5.14 -12.04 24.26
CA LYS A 297 5.41 -13.35 23.66
C LYS A 297 4.81 -13.39 22.27
N VAL A 298 5.65 -13.59 21.27
CA VAL A 298 5.26 -13.62 19.84
C VAL A 298 5.33 -15.02 19.31
N GLN A 299 4.31 -15.40 18.53
CA GLN A 299 4.22 -16.66 17.79
C GLN A 299 4.08 -16.39 16.29
N ASP A 300 4.94 -17.00 15.48
CA ASP A 300 4.92 -16.96 14.02
C ASP A 300 5.14 -18.36 13.45
N ASN A 301 4.14 -18.90 12.76
CA ASN A 301 4.17 -20.24 12.20
C ASN A 301 5.02 -20.35 10.92
N HIS A 302 5.44 -19.21 10.34
CA HIS A 302 6.14 -19.18 9.05
C HIS A 302 7.59 -18.69 9.16
N ILE A 303 7.91 -17.90 10.18
CA ILE A 303 9.26 -17.34 10.37
C ILE A 303 9.70 -17.67 11.81
N ALA A 304 10.49 -18.72 11.94
CA ALA A 304 10.90 -19.24 13.25
C ALA A 304 11.62 -18.21 14.12
N GLU A 305 12.43 -17.34 13.51
CA GLU A 305 13.20 -16.30 14.20
C GLU A 305 12.31 -15.22 14.84
N ASN A 306 11.08 -15.08 14.40
CA ASN A 306 10.12 -14.15 15.00
C ASN A 306 9.53 -14.66 16.33
N ASN A 307 9.68 -15.95 16.64
CA ASN A 307 9.16 -16.53 17.88
C ASN A 307 10.05 -16.19 19.07
N GLY A 308 9.45 -15.79 20.17
CA GLY A 308 10.18 -15.50 21.41
C GLY A 308 9.45 -14.55 22.33
N ILE A 309 10.10 -14.20 23.45
CA ILE A 309 9.62 -13.19 24.39
C ILE A 309 10.50 -11.95 24.22
N PHE A 310 9.87 -10.82 23.92
CA PHE A 310 10.50 -9.53 23.68
C PHE A 310 10.11 -8.53 24.76
N CYS A 311 11.11 -7.98 25.45
CA CYS A 311 10.91 -6.93 26.44
C CYS A 311 11.12 -5.57 25.79
N LEU A 312 10.12 -4.68 25.87
CA LEU A 312 10.25 -3.27 25.53
C LEU A 312 10.35 -2.46 26.83
N SER A 313 11.40 -1.69 26.97
CA SER A 313 11.62 -0.85 28.15
C SER A 313 12.64 0.25 27.88
N ASN A 314 12.35 1.48 28.37
CA ASN A 314 13.26 2.64 28.28
C ASN A 314 13.75 2.91 26.85
N GLY A 315 12.87 2.83 25.86
CA GLY A 315 13.20 3.06 24.46
C GLY A 315 14.03 1.96 23.79
N LYS A 316 14.21 0.81 24.44
CA LYS A 316 15.00 -0.32 23.93
C LYS A 316 14.16 -1.59 23.90
N TYR A 317 14.58 -2.53 23.08
CA TYR A 317 14.05 -3.87 23.12
C TYR A 317 15.16 -4.85 23.50
N CYS A 318 14.80 -5.97 24.10
CA CYS A 318 15.67 -7.12 24.26
C CYS A 318 14.85 -8.42 24.16
N ARG A 319 15.48 -9.47 23.67
CA ARG A 319 14.91 -10.82 23.68
C ARG A 319 15.19 -11.47 25.02
N LYS A 320 14.13 -11.98 25.67
CA LYS A 320 14.24 -12.64 26.98
C LYS A 320 14.39 -14.15 26.83
N GLN A 321 15.04 -14.74 27.85
CA GLN A 321 15.14 -16.20 27.99
C GLN A 321 14.17 -16.72 29.07
N ASP A 322 13.63 -15.83 29.93
CA ASP A 322 12.66 -16.21 30.95
C ASP A 322 11.24 -16.43 30.34
N SER A 323 10.34 -17.01 31.11
CA SER A 323 8.99 -17.36 30.68
C SER A 323 7.94 -16.28 30.99
N HIS A 324 8.33 -15.17 31.64
CA HIS A 324 7.39 -14.13 32.02
C HIS A 324 7.04 -13.20 30.84
N PHE A 325 5.76 -13.06 30.53
CA PHE A 325 5.22 -12.12 29.55
C PHE A 325 3.92 -11.49 30.04
N ASP A 326 3.63 -10.29 29.57
CA ASP A 326 2.40 -9.55 29.90
C ASP A 326 1.28 -9.87 28.90
N ILE A 327 1.64 -10.09 27.63
CA ILE A 327 0.70 -10.49 26.56
C ILE A 327 1.32 -11.57 25.67
N GLU A 328 0.46 -12.45 25.15
CA GLU A 328 0.81 -13.42 24.11
C GLU A 328 0.04 -13.09 22.84
N VAL A 329 0.74 -12.99 21.72
CA VAL A 329 0.19 -12.59 20.41
C VAL A 329 0.75 -13.46 19.30
N ASP A 330 -0.05 -13.74 18.31
CA ASP A 330 0.46 -14.22 17.03
C ASP A 330 0.96 -13.04 16.16
N ILE A 331 1.57 -13.37 15.04
CA ILE A 331 2.15 -12.37 14.15
C ILE A 331 1.09 -11.44 13.54
N ASN A 332 -0.15 -11.93 13.34
CA ASN A 332 -1.27 -11.16 12.83
C ASN A 332 -1.64 -10.06 13.83
N LEU A 333 -1.88 -10.45 15.08
CA LEU A 333 -2.23 -9.52 16.14
C LEU A 333 -1.09 -8.54 16.45
N LEU A 334 0.18 -9.02 16.48
CA LEU A 334 1.31 -8.11 16.65
C LEU A 334 1.36 -7.06 15.53
N THR A 335 1.10 -7.47 14.29
CA THR A 335 1.05 -6.52 13.15
C THR A 335 -0.06 -5.49 13.34
N GLN A 336 -1.27 -5.90 13.75
CA GLN A 336 -2.36 -4.97 14.06
C GLN A 336 -1.96 -3.98 15.16
N LEU A 337 -1.37 -4.46 16.25
CA LEU A 337 -0.95 -3.63 17.37
C LEU A 337 0.10 -2.59 16.96
N LEU A 338 1.14 -2.99 16.22
CA LEU A 338 2.19 -2.07 15.79
C LEU A 338 1.72 -1.11 14.68
N PHE A 339 0.71 -1.50 13.87
CA PHE A 339 0.07 -0.60 12.92
C PHE A 339 -1.05 0.24 13.55
N GLY A 340 -1.36 0.03 14.82
CA GLY A 340 -2.40 0.77 15.54
C GLY A 340 -3.81 0.54 14.99
N TYR A 341 -4.05 -0.63 14.40
CA TYR A 341 -5.33 -1.02 13.81
C TYR A 341 -6.14 -1.83 14.83
N GLN A 342 -7.40 -1.40 15.10
CA GLN A 342 -8.32 -2.09 16.03
C GLN A 342 -7.73 -2.36 17.45
N THR A 343 -6.99 -1.41 18.00
CA THR A 343 -6.24 -1.58 19.26
C THR A 343 -7.02 -1.28 20.52
N VAL A 344 -8.35 -1.15 20.48
CA VAL A 344 -9.20 -0.71 21.62
C VAL A 344 -8.97 -1.54 22.89
N SER A 345 -8.73 -2.83 22.76
CA SER A 345 -8.47 -3.73 23.90
C SER A 345 -7.02 -3.71 24.39
N TYR A 346 -6.16 -2.93 23.77
CA TYR A 346 -4.71 -2.89 24.05
C TYR A 346 -4.22 -1.46 24.27
N PRO A 347 -4.42 -0.89 25.48
CA PRO A 347 -4.17 0.54 25.76
C PRO A 347 -2.71 0.96 25.57
N ASN A 348 -1.78 0.03 25.60
CA ASN A 348 -0.35 0.27 25.33
C ASN A 348 -0.02 0.46 23.84
N PHE A 349 -0.99 0.25 22.95
CA PHE A 349 -0.84 0.36 21.50
C PHE A 349 -1.85 1.38 20.96
N PRO A 350 -1.47 2.65 20.85
CA PRO A 350 -2.41 3.71 20.46
C PRO A 350 -2.86 3.52 19.00
N LYS A 351 -4.13 3.86 18.76
CA LYS A 351 -4.71 3.84 17.42
C LYS A 351 -3.90 4.71 16.48
N GLN A 352 -3.63 4.19 15.28
CA GLN A 352 -2.98 4.87 14.17
C GLN A 352 -3.89 4.82 12.93
N HIS A 353 -3.46 5.49 11.87
CA HIS A 353 -4.18 5.53 10.60
C HIS A 353 -3.22 5.19 9.44
N PRO A 354 -2.81 3.91 9.32
CA PRO A 354 -1.96 3.45 8.22
C PRO A 354 -2.62 3.76 6.88
N TYR A 355 -1.82 4.18 5.92
CA TYR A 355 -2.34 4.54 4.61
C TYR A 355 -1.49 3.97 3.47
N MET A 356 -2.16 3.36 2.52
CA MET A 356 -1.59 2.81 1.31
C MET A 356 -2.51 3.14 0.14
N SER A 357 -2.09 4.06 -0.72
CA SER A 357 -2.80 4.51 -1.92
C SER A 357 -1.94 4.34 -3.16
N LEU A 358 -2.54 4.51 -4.32
CA LEU A 358 -1.84 4.58 -5.60
C LEU A 358 -0.92 3.35 -5.83
N MET A 359 -1.41 2.18 -5.44
CA MET A 359 -0.81 0.91 -5.86
C MET A 359 -1.33 0.59 -7.26
N LEU A 360 -0.48 -0.01 -8.09
CA LEU A 360 -0.86 -0.51 -9.41
C LEU A 360 -1.70 -1.77 -9.23
N GLU A 361 -2.99 -1.69 -9.56
CA GLU A 361 -3.99 -2.74 -9.38
C GLU A 361 -4.90 -2.86 -10.58
#